data_0e82a1a8b398939d066569067787ead1
#
_entry.id   0e82a1a8b398939d066569067787ead1
#
_cell.length_a   1.000
_cell.length_b   1.000
_cell.length_c   1.000
_cell.angle_alpha   90.00
_cell.angle_beta   90.00
_cell.angle_gamma   90.00
#
_symmetry.space_group_name_H-M   'P 1'
#
loop_
_entity.id
_entity.type
_entity.pdbx_description
1 polymer ?
#
loop_
_entity_poly.entity_id
_entity_poly.type
_entity_poly.pdbx_seq_one_letter_code
_entity_poly.pdbx_strand_id
1 'polypeptide(L)'
;FRFDIQSLRAVSVLLVIFYHFNFSIEDIPLFSGGFIGVDIFFIISGYVIANLILIEIQEQNRFDFIKFFEKRLRRLVPALYFLLLVVFISGFFFLLPDRFTQLSKDIFFNVFLTSNFYFWDSLQAYGAILGIERPLLHTWSLSVEWQFYIFTSFLFIFFRKYILNK
;
A
#
# COMPACT_ATOMS: atom_id res chain seq x y z
N PHE A 1 20.07 -10.53 -6.77
CA PHE A 1 18.64 -10.83 -6.62
C PHE A 1 18.43 -11.66 -5.36
N ARG A 2 17.54 -11.21 -4.42
CA ARG A 2 17.28 -11.85 -3.12
C ARG A 2 16.01 -12.70 -3.24
N PHE A 3 16.17 -14.00 -3.48
CA PHE A 3 15.03 -14.94 -3.62
C PHE A 3 14.23 -15.09 -2.31
N ASP A 4 14.92 -15.03 -1.16
CA ASP A 4 14.31 -15.07 0.17
C ASP A 4 13.25 -13.96 0.37
N ILE A 5 13.60 -12.73 0.00
CA ILE A 5 12.69 -11.58 0.09
C ILE A 5 11.49 -11.73 -0.85
N GLN A 6 11.72 -12.23 -2.06
CA GLN A 6 10.63 -12.45 -3.02
C GLN A 6 9.67 -13.57 -2.56
N SER A 7 10.22 -14.64 -1.99
CA SER A 7 9.41 -15.72 -1.41
C SER A 7 8.55 -15.23 -0.24
N LEU A 8 9.13 -14.43 0.68
CA LEU A 8 8.35 -13.82 1.78
C LEU A 8 7.25 -12.90 1.29
N ARG A 9 7.49 -12.11 0.24
CA ARG A 9 6.46 -11.28 -0.40
C ARG A 9 5.33 -12.12 -0.97
N ALA A 10 5.66 -13.21 -1.67
CA ALA A 10 4.66 -14.11 -2.22
C ALA A 10 3.80 -14.75 -1.11
N VAL A 11 4.42 -15.23 -0.04
CA VAL A 11 3.72 -15.77 1.12
C VAL A 11 2.81 -14.71 1.76
N SER A 12 3.29 -13.48 1.94
CA SER A 12 2.51 -12.38 2.50
C SER A 12 1.26 -12.10 1.69
N VAL A 13 1.39 -12.05 0.35
CA VAL A 13 0.25 -11.83 -0.55
C VAL A 13 -0.74 -12.99 -0.48
N LEU A 14 -0.27 -14.24 -0.47
CA LEU A 14 -1.12 -15.42 -0.36
C LEU A 14 -1.90 -15.44 0.96
N LEU A 15 -1.26 -15.09 2.08
CA LEU A 15 -1.94 -15.00 3.38
C LEU A 15 -3.09 -14.00 3.35
N VAL A 16 -2.88 -12.81 2.77
CA VAL A 16 -3.91 -11.79 2.63
C VAL A 16 -5.04 -12.26 1.71
N ILE A 17 -4.71 -12.91 0.60
CA ILE A 17 -5.71 -13.45 -0.34
C ILE A 17 -6.57 -14.50 0.38
N PHE A 18 -5.97 -15.49 1.03
CA PHE A 18 -6.71 -16.53 1.73
C PHE A 18 -7.56 -16.01 2.89
N TYR A 19 -7.09 -14.99 3.59
CA TYR A 19 -7.89 -14.28 4.58
C TYR A 19 -9.18 -13.70 4.00
N HIS A 20 -9.08 -13.06 2.82
CA HIS A 20 -10.24 -12.44 2.17
C HIS A 20 -11.20 -13.45 1.52
N PHE A 21 -10.70 -14.62 1.12
CA PHE A 21 -11.57 -15.71 0.66
C PHE A 21 -12.38 -16.36 1.78
N ASN A 22 -12.04 -16.08 3.04
CA ASN A 22 -12.73 -16.56 4.23
C ASN A 22 -13.00 -18.08 4.21
N PHE A 23 -11.98 -18.87 3.82
CA PHE A 23 -12.09 -20.32 3.83
C PHE A 23 -12.36 -20.85 5.24
N SER A 24 -13.41 -21.67 5.39
CA SER A 24 -13.76 -22.32 6.65
C SER A 24 -13.97 -23.81 6.46
N ILE A 25 -13.65 -24.60 7.49
CA ILE A 25 -13.96 -26.01 7.62
C ILE A 25 -14.78 -26.13 8.90
N GLU A 26 -15.99 -26.69 8.80
CA GLU A 26 -16.92 -26.85 9.94
C GLU A 26 -17.10 -25.53 10.73
N ASP A 27 -17.31 -24.42 10.01
CA ASP A 27 -17.43 -23.04 10.55
C ASP A 27 -16.17 -22.48 11.24
N ILE A 28 -15.05 -23.19 11.20
CA ILE A 28 -13.76 -22.69 11.73
C ILE A 28 -12.99 -22.00 10.62
N PRO A 29 -12.75 -20.67 10.71
CA PRO A 29 -11.99 -19.95 9.69
C PRO A 29 -10.51 -20.36 9.71
N LEU A 30 -10.01 -20.87 8.56
CA LEU A 30 -8.64 -21.41 8.46
C LEU A 30 -7.56 -20.33 8.45
N PHE A 31 -7.86 -19.15 7.93
CA PHE A 31 -6.87 -18.07 7.72
C PHE A 31 -7.24 -16.77 8.46
N SER A 32 -7.85 -16.87 9.64
CA SER A 32 -8.27 -15.71 10.43
C SER A 32 -7.12 -14.72 10.76
N GLY A 33 -5.88 -15.22 10.86
CA GLY A 33 -4.68 -14.40 11.06
C GLY A 33 -4.00 -13.90 9.78
N GLY A 34 -4.57 -14.15 8.59
CA GLY A 34 -3.91 -13.83 7.31
C GLY A 34 -3.71 -12.34 7.05
N PHE A 35 -4.41 -11.45 7.78
CA PHE A 35 -4.16 -9.99 7.75
C PHE A 35 -2.72 -9.62 8.14
N ILE A 36 -2.01 -10.44 8.92
CA ILE A 36 -0.60 -10.24 9.28
C ILE A 36 0.31 -10.18 8.04
N GLY A 37 -0.15 -10.72 6.91
CA GLY A 37 0.56 -10.61 5.64
C GLY A 37 0.82 -9.17 5.21
N VAL A 38 -0.04 -8.21 5.58
CA VAL A 38 0.15 -6.78 5.31
C VAL A 38 1.33 -6.24 6.14
N ASP A 39 1.42 -6.63 7.42
CA ASP A 39 2.51 -6.21 8.31
C ASP A 39 3.86 -6.77 7.84
N ILE A 40 3.89 -8.05 7.45
CA ILE A 40 5.08 -8.67 6.86
C ILE A 40 5.49 -7.91 5.59
N PHE A 41 4.53 -7.55 4.75
CA PHE A 41 4.79 -6.79 3.52
C PHE A 41 5.39 -5.41 3.82
N PHE A 42 4.91 -4.70 4.84
CA PHE A 42 5.47 -3.43 5.28
C PHE A 42 6.91 -3.56 5.81
N ILE A 43 7.19 -4.61 6.62
CA ILE A 43 8.55 -4.88 7.12
C ILE A 43 9.51 -5.12 5.96
N ILE A 44 9.12 -5.95 5.00
CA ILE A 44 9.93 -6.24 3.80
C ILE A 44 10.15 -4.98 2.97
N SER A 45 9.11 -4.19 2.73
CA SER A 45 9.21 -2.93 1.98
C SER A 45 10.14 -1.95 2.70
N GLY A 46 10.02 -1.83 4.03
CA GLY A 46 10.91 -1.01 4.85
C GLY A 46 12.38 -1.42 4.73
N TYR A 47 12.66 -2.70 4.87
CA TYR A 47 14.01 -3.25 4.73
C TYR A 47 14.61 -2.97 3.34
N VAL A 48 13.86 -3.28 2.29
CA VAL A 48 14.34 -3.10 0.90
C VAL A 48 14.62 -1.63 0.59
N ILE A 49 13.73 -0.72 1.01
CA ILE A 49 13.88 0.71 0.77
C ILE A 49 15.07 1.29 1.55
N ALA A 50 15.17 0.98 2.84
CA ALA A 50 16.28 1.44 3.66
C ALA A 50 17.63 0.98 3.08
N ASN A 51 17.71 -0.29 2.68
CA ASN A 51 18.94 -0.86 2.10
C ASN A 51 19.30 -0.18 0.76
N LEU A 52 18.32 0.08 -0.11
CA LEU A 52 18.56 0.77 -1.38
C LEU A 52 19.07 2.20 -1.18
N ILE A 53 18.50 2.95 -0.23
CA ILE A 53 18.94 4.31 0.08
C ILE A 53 20.35 4.29 0.67
N LEU A 54 20.63 3.37 1.61
CA LEU A 54 21.95 3.23 2.22
C LEU A 54 23.04 2.92 1.19
N ILE A 55 22.80 1.97 0.29
CA ILE A 55 23.75 1.61 -0.77
C ILE A 55 24.01 2.84 -1.67
N GLU A 56 22.97 3.55 -2.10
CA GLU A 56 23.14 4.72 -2.97
C GLU A 56 23.96 5.83 -2.28
N ILE A 57 23.71 6.07 -0.98
CA ILE A 57 24.47 7.04 -0.18
C ILE A 57 25.94 6.62 -0.05
N GLN A 58 26.20 5.32 0.21
CA GLN A 58 27.56 4.81 0.41
C GLN A 58 28.38 4.81 -0.89
N GLU A 59 27.77 4.40 -2.01
CA GLU A 59 28.48 4.28 -3.29
C GLU A 59 28.66 5.62 -3.99
N GLN A 60 27.65 6.51 -3.95
CA GLN A 60 27.64 7.75 -4.73
C GLN A 60 27.89 9.00 -3.86
N ASN A 61 28.01 8.83 -2.56
CA ASN A 61 28.11 9.92 -1.59
C ASN A 61 26.97 10.97 -1.70
N ARG A 62 25.88 10.59 -2.35
CA ARG A 62 24.67 11.41 -2.56
C ARG A 62 23.46 10.49 -2.73
N PHE A 63 22.29 11.02 -2.37
CA PHE A 63 21.01 10.38 -2.63
C PHE A 63 20.18 11.27 -3.58
N ASP A 64 19.80 10.72 -4.73
CA ASP A 64 18.96 11.42 -5.70
C ASP A 64 17.48 11.09 -5.42
N PHE A 65 16.88 11.97 -4.62
CA PHE A 65 15.49 11.87 -4.21
C PHE A 65 14.53 11.81 -5.41
N ILE A 66 14.72 12.65 -6.41
CA ILE A 66 13.83 12.73 -7.57
C ILE A 66 13.87 11.42 -8.37
N LYS A 67 15.06 10.93 -8.65
CA LYS A 67 15.25 9.67 -9.37
C LYS A 67 14.70 8.46 -8.61
N PHE A 68 14.85 8.45 -7.28
CA PHE A 68 14.28 7.42 -6.43
C PHE A 68 12.75 7.41 -6.53
N PHE A 69 12.09 8.57 -6.38
CA PHE A 69 10.64 8.70 -6.47
C PHE A 69 10.11 8.38 -7.87
N GLU A 70 10.77 8.87 -8.91
CA GLU A 70 10.38 8.58 -10.29
C GLU A 70 10.31 7.06 -10.56
N LYS A 71 11.34 6.31 -10.14
CA LYS A 71 11.36 4.85 -10.28
C LYS A 71 10.18 4.18 -9.55
N ARG A 72 9.79 4.69 -8.38
CA ARG A 72 8.67 4.15 -7.59
C ARG A 72 7.32 4.51 -8.21
N LEU A 73 7.15 5.77 -8.61
CA LEU A 73 5.96 6.23 -9.32
C LEU A 73 5.70 5.42 -10.59
N ARG A 74 6.71 5.26 -11.43
CA ARG A 74 6.60 4.48 -12.68
C ARG A 74 6.18 3.02 -12.45
N ARG A 75 6.47 2.47 -11.28
CA ARG A 75 6.07 1.11 -10.91
C ARG A 75 4.65 1.03 -10.35
N LEU A 76 4.24 2.00 -9.55
CA LEU A 76 3.02 1.95 -8.74
C LEU A 76 1.84 2.61 -9.45
N VAL A 77 2.06 3.80 -10.00
CA VAL A 77 0.99 4.65 -10.54
C VAL A 77 0.24 4.02 -11.72
N PRO A 78 0.88 3.39 -12.71
CA PRO A 78 0.15 2.82 -13.84
C PRO A 78 -0.83 1.73 -13.43
N ALA A 79 -0.41 0.82 -12.54
CA ALA A 79 -1.26 -0.27 -12.06
C ALA A 79 -2.42 0.26 -11.20
N LEU A 80 -2.15 1.22 -10.30
CA LEU A 80 -3.17 1.84 -9.48
C LEU A 80 -4.21 2.55 -10.34
N TYR A 81 -3.79 3.42 -11.25
CA TYR A 81 -4.72 4.21 -12.06
C TYR A 81 -5.53 3.34 -13.02
N PHE A 82 -4.94 2.28 -13.54
CA PHE A 82 -5.68 1.27 -14.30
C PHE A 82 -6.77 0.62 -13.45
N LEU A 83 -6.44 0.19 -12.22
CA LEU A 83 -7.42 -0.35 -11.26
C LEU A 83 -8.54 0.66 -10.98
N LEU A 84 -8.18 1.91 -10.66
CA LEU A 84 -9.17 2.97 -10.38
C LEU A 84 -10.09 3.21 -11.56
N LEU A 85 -9.56 3.20 -12.79
CA LEU A 85 -10.35 3.36 -14.01
C LEU A 85 -11.34 2.20 -14.19
N VAL A 86 -10.88 0.95 -14.04
CA VAL A 86 -11.75 -0.24 -14.17
C VAL A 86 -12.85 -0.21 -13.11
N VAL A 87 -12.51 0.11 -11.87
CA VAL A 87 -13.47 0.17 -10.76
C VAL A 87 -14.46 1.33 -10.96
N PHE A 88 -14.01 2.48 -11.46
CA PHE A 88 -14.88 3.62 -11.78
C PHE A 88 -15.90 3.26 -12.86
N ILE A 89 -15.45 2.68 -13.97
CA ILE A 89 -16.33 2.27 -15.07
C ILE A 89 -17.33 1.21 -14.59
N SER A 90 -16.86 0.19 -13.87
CA SER A 90 -17.73 -0.85 -13.32
C SER A 90 -18.76 -0.26 -12.35
N GLY A 91 -18.32 0.64 -11.46
CA GLY A 91 -19.20 1.31 -10.50
C GLY A 91 -20.29 2.14 -11.18
N PHE A 92 -19.95 2.83 -12.28
CA PHE A 92 -20.93 3.61 -13.05
C PHE A 92 -22.07 2.76 -13.59
N PHE A 93 -21.81 1.53 -14.02
CA PHE A 93 -22.83 0.64 -14.60
C PHE A 93 -23.59 -0.19 -13.55
N PHE A 94 -22.98 -0.54 -12.43
CA PHE A 94 -23.52 -1.52 -11.50
C PHE A 94 -23.93 -0.97 -10.13
N LEU A 95 -23.49 0.22 -9.74
CA LEU A 95 -23.78 0.75 -8.42
C LEU A 95 -24.96 1.72 -8.43
N LEU A 96 -25.69 1.74 -7.31
CA LEU A 96 -26.69 2.77 -7.03
C LEU A 96 -26.01 4.15 -6.86
N PRO A 97 -26.72 5.27 -7.13
CA PRO A 97 -26.14 6.62 -7.08
C PRO A 97 -25.39 6.95 -5.80
N ASP A 98 -25.93 6.57 -4.62
CA ASP A 98 -25.29 6.83 -3.33
C ASP A 98 -23.98 6.06 -3.18
N ARG A 99 -23.97 4.78 -3.60
CA ARG A 99 -22.78 3.91 -3.58
C ARG A 99 -21.74 4.39 -4.59
N PHE A 100 -22.17 4.86 -5.75
CA PHE A 100 -21.28 5.43 -6.75
C PHE A 100 -20.65 6.74 -6.27
N THR A 101 -21.42 7.58 -5.57
CA THR A 101 -20.90 8.81 -4.95
C THR A 101 -19.82 8.46 -3.92
N GLN A 102 -20.05 7.42 -3.09
CA GLN A 102 -19.05 6.95 -2.13
C GLN A 102 -17.80 6.43 -2.83
N LEU A 103 -17.95 5.59 -3.86
CA LEU A 103 -16.85 5.09 -4.67
C LEU A 103 -16.04 6.22 -5.31
N SER A 104 -16.69 7.29 -5.79
CA SER A 104 -16.01 8.44 -6.37
C SER A 104 -15.12 9.16 -5.35
N LYS A 105 -15.55 9.25 -4.08
CA LYS A 105 -14.72 9.76 -2.99
C LYS A 105 -13.53 8.82 -2.71
N ASP A 106 -13.76 7.51 -2.68
CA ASP A 106 -12.70 6.52 -2.49
C ASP A 106 -11.63 6.66 -3.59
N ILE A 107 -12.05 6.81 -4.84
CA ILE A 107 -11.14 7.02 -5.99
C ILE A 107 -10.37 8.32 -5.82
N PHE A 108 -11.03 9.42 -5.46
CA PHE A 108 -10.38 10.72 -5.27
C PHE A 108 -9.22 10.62 -4.28
N PHE A 109 -9.44 10.07 -3.10
CA PHE A 109 -8.38 9.92 -2.09
C PHE A 109 -7.28 8.92 -2.50
N ASN A 110 -7.61 7.92 -3.32
CA ASN A 110 -6.63 6.99 -3.89
C ASN A 110 -5.73 7.65 -4.94
N VAL A 111 -6.25 8.54 -5.78
CA VAL A 111 -5.46 9.31 -6.75
C VAL A 111 -4.34 10.09 -6.06
N PHE A 112 -4.61 10.65 -4.88
CA PHE A 112 -3.63 11.42 -4.09
C PHE A 112 -2.83 10.57 -3.09
N LEU A 113 -3.04 9.24 -3.06
CA LEU A 113 -2.36 8.33 -2.12
C LEU A 113 -2.55 8.72 -0.65
N THR A 114 -3.75 9.17 -0.31
CA THR A 114 -4.19 9.58 1.03
C THR A 114 -5.38 8.76 1.52
N SER A 115 -5.69 7.65 0.85
CA SER A 115 -6.86 6.83 1.13
C SER A 115 -6.85 6.21 2.54
N ASN A 116 -5.68 5.97 3.15
CA ASN A 116 -5.56 5.49 4.52
C ASN A 116 -6.22 6.43 5.53
N PHE A 117 -5.99 7.75 5.45
CA PHE A 117 -6.61 8.73 6.33
C PHE A 117 -8.12 8.82 6.11
N TYR A 118 -8.52 8.83 4.84
CA TYR A 118 -9.92 8.89 4.48
C TYR A 118 -10.71 7.66 4.91
N PHE A 119 -10.18 6.46 4.71
CA PHE A 119 -10.83 5.24 5.17
C PHE A 119 -10.89 5.16 6.70
N TRP A 120 -9.83 5.58 7.39
CA TRP A 120 -9.84 5.65 8.84
C TRP A 120 -11.00 6.51 9.37
N ASP A 121 -11.15 7.73 8.86
CA ASP A 121 -12.20 8.66 9.28
C ASP A 121 -13.60 8.18 8.88
N SER A 122 -13.76 7.83 7.60
CA SER A 122 -15.07 7.51 7.02
C SER A 122 -15.69 6.20 7.50
N LEU A 123 -14.89 5.23 7.98
CA LEU A 123 -15.40 3.97 8.54
C LEU A 123 -15.87 4.11 10.00
N GLN A 124 -15.47 5.15 10.70
CA GLN A 124 -15.90 5.43 12.08
C GLN A 124 -17.18 6.27 12.14
N ALA A 125 -17.59 6.88 11.04
CA ALA A 125 -18.77 7.72 10.98
C ALA A 125 -20.06 6.91 11.24
N TYR A 126 -21.00 7.49 11.99
CA TYR A 126 -22.31 6.88 12.21
C TYR A 126 -23.03 6.64 10.87
N GLY A 127 -23.53 5.42 10.66
CA GLY A 127 -24.15 5.03 9.39
C GLY A 127 -23.15 4.79 8.23
N ALA A 128 -21.85 4.68 8.54
CA ALA A 128 -20.84 4.39 7.55
C ALA A 128 -21.14 3.08 6.78
N ILE A 129 -20.81 3.10 5.49
CA ILE A 129 -20.82 1.89 4.66
C ILE A 129 -19.79 0.92 5.20
N LEU A 130 -20.19 -0.33 5.40
CA LEU A 130 -19.30 -1.38 5.90
C LEU A 130 -18.07 -1.51 4.98
N GLY A 131 -16.91 -1.71 5.58
CA GLY A 131 -15.65 -1.84 4.84
C GLY A 131 -15.67 -2.93 3.78
N ILE A 132 -16.40 -4.04 4.02
CA ILE A 132 -16.57 -5.15 3.08
C ILE A 132 -17.30 -4.73 1.78
N GLU A 133 -18.07 -3.65 1.82
CA GLU A 133 -18.79 -3.13 0.65
C GLU A 133 -17.98 -2.08 -0.14
N ARG A 134 -16.75 -1.80 0.28
CA ARG A 134 -15.88 -0.79 -0.35
C ARG A 134 -14.79 -1.46 -1.18
N PRO A 135 -14.91 -1.51 -2.51
CA PRO A 135 -13.98 -2.28 -3.37
C PRO A 135 -12.54 -1.77 -3.32
N LEU A 136 -12.32 -0.50 -2.98
CA LEU A 136 -11.00 0.12 -2.90
C LEU A 136 -10.41 0.14 -1.48
N LEU A 137 -11.08 -0.46 -0.49
CA LEU A 137 -10.61 -0.41 0.89
C LEU A 137 -9.16 -0.88 1.01
N HIS A 138 -8.80 -1.99 0.36
CA HIS A 138 -7.46 -2.58 0.46
C HIS A 138 -6.32 -1.69 -0.04
N THR A 139 -6.62 -0.65 -0.80
CA THR A 139 -5.62 0.30 -1.31
C THR A 139 -5.06 1.24 -0.23
N TRP A 140 -5.62 1.23 0.99
CA TRP A 140 -5.09 2.01 2.11
C TRP A 140 -3.62 1.69 2.40
N SER A 141 -3.24 0.42 2.28
CA SER A 141 -1.87 -0.03 2.52
C SER A 141 -0.87 0.55 1.51
N LEU A 142 -1.31 0.77 0.28
CA LEU A 142 -0.51 1.40 -0.77
C LEU A 142 -0.23 2.88 -0.45
N SER A 143 -1.21 3.58 0.12
CA SER A 143 -1.04 4.96 0.58
C SER A 143 -0.03 5.04 1.73
N VAL A 144 -0.11 4.11 2.70
CA VAL A 144 0.87 4.03 3.80
C VAL A 144 2.28 3.73 3.26
N GLU A 145 2.42 2.79 2.33
CA GLU A 145 3.71 2.47 1.72
C GLU A 145 4.32 3.68 1.02
N TRP A 146 3.52 4.47 0.30
CA TRP A 146 3.95 5.69 -0.36
C TRP A 146 4.42 6.76 0.63
N GLN A 147 3.65 7.00 1.69
CA GLN A 147 4.00 7.93 2.76
C GLN A 147 5.29 7.51 3.48
N PHE A 148 5.47 6.20 3.67
CA PHE A 148 6.70 5.64 4.21
C PHE A 148 7.92 5.94 3.32
N TYR A 149 7.79 5.86 1.99
CA TYR A 149 8.87 6.22 1.06
C TYR A 149 9.29 7.68 1.24
N ILE A 150 8.32 8.59 1.36
CA ILE A 150 8.58 10.01 1.60
C ILE A 150 9.32 10.18 2.94
N PHE A 151 8.72 9.67 4.01
CA PHE A 151 9.26 9.81 5.37
C PHE A 151 10.70 9.26 5.49
N THR A 152 10.92 8.04 5.01
CA THR A 152 12.22 7.37 5.08
C THR A 152 13.28 8.16 4.30
N SER A 153 12.95 8.65 3.11
CA SER A 153 13.88 9.44 2.31
C SER A 153 14.29 10.74 3.01
N PHE A 154 13.34 11.45 3.63
CA PHE A 154 13.67 12.65 4.43
C PHE A 154 14.53 12.31 5.64
N LEU A 155 14.23 11.23 6.35
CA LEU A 155 15.00 10.77 7.50
C LEU A 155 16.46 10.51 7.10
N PHE A 156 16.70 9.78 6.02
CA PHE A 156 18.05 9.48 5.54
C PHE A 156 18.80 10.71 5.05
N ILE A 157 18.12 11.66 4.39
CA ILE A 157 18.75 12.95 4.00
C ILE A 157 19.19 13.72 5.24
N PHE A 158 18.34 13.78 6.27
CA PHE A 158 18.64 14.50 7.51
C PHE A 158 19.83 13.88 8.27
N PHE A 159 19.84 12.55 8.38
CA PHE A 159 20.90 11.82 9.09
C PHE A 159 22.13 11.49 8.23
N ARG A 160 22.19 11.93 6.97
CA ARG A 160 23.27 11.62 6.03
C ARG A 160 24.67 11.85 6.61
N LYS A 161 24.89 12.98 7.30
CA LYS A 161 26.19 13.29 7.91
C LYS A 161 26.65 12.23 8.92
N TYR A 162 25.71 11.68 9.68
CA TYR A 162 26.02 10.64 10.68
C TYR A 162 26.27 9.27 10.02
N ILE A 163 25.65 9.00 8.88
CA ILE A 163 25.81 7.74 8.13
C ILE A 163 27.18 7.71 7.42
N LEU A 164 27.63 8.83 6.88
CA LEU A 164 28.89 8.94 6.12
C LEU A 164 30.13 9.09 7.00
N ASN A 165 29.99 9.51 8.25
CA ASN A 165 31.11 9.68 9.18
C ASN A 165 31.47 8.41 9.97
N LYS A 166 30.91 7.25 9.61
CA LYS A 166 31.27 5.92 10.10
C LYS A 166 31.97 5.11 9.02
#